data_82950fc3614f2bbf79b021e9d46c23fb
#
_entry.id   82950fc3614f2bbf79b021e9d46c23fb
#
_cell.length_a   1.000
_cell.length_b   1.000
_cell.length_c   1.000
_cell.angle_alpha   90.00
_cell.angle_beta   90.00
_cell.angle_gamma   90.00
#
_symmetry.space_group_name_H-M   'P 1'
#
loop_
_entity.id
_entity.type
_entity.pdbx_description
1 polymer ?
#
loop_
_entity_poly.entity_id
_entity_poly.type
_entity_poly.pdbx_seq_one_letter_code
_entity_poly.pdbx_strand_id
1 'polypeptide(L)'
;MNWAGLMSPAPAGRAWLVVEKILAPAEHLPRDWQTDGTTGYSFMNSVGALLHAPEGEAPLARLWAEVTGRSAQFEDEERAARRRIPKELLGADFNACAHALHTIARSDPHTRDCTLLSIRRVLAELLVQFPVYRTYADARGRNASDAALMREVVAATAAQCRPADRPVLGHIDRWLGGEPPD
;
A
#
# COMPACT_ATOMS: atom_id res chain seq x y z
N MET A 1 2.17 34.45 -23.30
CA MET A 1 2.92 34.91 -22.14
C MET A 1 4.17 34.07 -22.03
N ASN A 2 5.33 34.72 -22.07
CA ASN A 2 6.63 34.03 -22.07
C ASN A 2 7.07 33.82 -20.60
N TRP A 3 6.97 32.62 -20.07
CA TRP A 3 7.32 32.25 -18.69
C TRP A 3 8.85 32.26 -18.43
N ALA A 4 9.65 32.31 -19.50
CA ALA A 4 11.10 32.33 -19.38
C ALA A 4 11.70 33.58 -18.69
N GLY A 5 10.92 34.65 -18.55
CA GLY A 5 11.37 35.91 -17.93
C GLY A 5 11.16 36.01 -16.42
N LEU A 6 10.49 35.02 -15.79
CA LEU A 6 10.20 35.02 -14.35
C LEU A 6 11.18 34.19 -13.51
N MET A 7 12.09 33.48 -14.14
CA MET A 7 13.12 32.73 -13.44
C MET A 7 14.40 33.60 -13.36
N SER A 8 14.50 34.41 -12.31
CA SER A 8 15.82 34.85 -11.87
C SER A 8 16.68 33.61 -11.64
N PRO A 9 17.98 33.62 -12.07
CA PRO A 9 18.87 32.53 -11.72
C PRO A 9 18.89 32.42 -10.20
N ALA A 10 18.38 31.31 -9.70
CA ALA A 10 18.47 31.03 -8.27
C ALA A 10 19.95 31.11 -7.87
N PRO A 11 20.30 31.75 -6.74
CA PRO A 11 21.66 31.67 -6.22
C PRO A 11 22.04 30.19 -6.19
N ALA A 12 23.31 29.89 -6.50
CA ALA A 12 23.86 28.53 -6.67
C ALA A 12 23.59 27.67 -5.42
N GLY A 13 22.39 27.10 -5.32
CA GLY A 13 21.87 26.28 -4.23
C GLY A 13 21.03 25.15 -4.79
N ARG A 14 20.85 24.12 -4.00
CA ARG A 14 19.97 23.00 -4.32
C ARG A 14 18.54 23.50 -4.56
N ALA A 15 17.91 23.07 -5.66
CA ALA A 15 16.52 23.37 -5.94
C ALA A 15 15.62 22.75 -4.85
N TRP A 16 14.57 23.49 -4.44
CA TRP A 16 13.53 22.97 -3.56
C TRP A 16 12.71 21.93 -4.32
N LEU A 17 12.68 20.70 -3.81
CA LEU A 17 12.00 19.56 -4.44
C LEU A 17 11.09 18.88 -3.44
N VAL A 18 9.81 18.80 -3.76
CA VAL A 18 8.81 18.03 -3.00
C VAL A 18 8.20 16.95 -3.88
N VAL A 19 7.76 15.87 -3.24
CA VAL A 19 7.11 14.74 -3.93
C VAL A 19 5.65 14.62 -3.49
N GLU A 20 4.78 14.26 -4.41
CA GLU A 20 3.39 13.93 -4.09
C GLU A 20 3.31 12.49 -3.58
N LYS A 21 3.75 12.29 -2.34
CA LYS A 21 3.58 11.04 -1.63
C LYS A 21 2.73 11.28 -0.39
N ILE A 22 1.54 10.67 -0.37
CA ILE A 22 0.66 10.68 0.80
C ILE A 22 1.16 9.62 1.75
N LEU A 23 1.68 10.06 2.90
CA LEU A 23 2.25 9.17 3.92
C LEU A 23 1.15 8.61 4.81
N ALA A 24 1.19 7.31 5.09
CA ALA A 24 0.43 6.70 6.17
C ALA A 24 0.95 7.20 7.53
N PRO A 25 0.18 7.10 8.64
CA PRO A 25 0.55 7.70 9.94
C PRO A 25 1.93 7.33 10.46
N ALA A 26 2.40 6.10 10.22
CA ALA A 26 3.71 5.61 10.64
C ALA A 26 4.75 5.58 9.51
N GLU A 27 4.40 6.10 8.34
CA GLU A 27 5.25 6.05 7.15
C GLU A 27 6.13 7.31 7.07
N HIS A 28 7.38 7.13 6.64
CA HIS A 28 8.32 8.21 6.43
C HIS A 28 8.88 8.17 5.00
N LEU A 29 9.25 9.33 4.48
CA LEU A 29 10.01 9.39 3.23
C LEU A 29 11.36 8.69 3.39
N PRO A 30 11.81 7.92 2.39
CA PRO A 30 13.16 7.37 2.37
C PRO A 30 14.18 8.49 2.52
N ARG A 31 15.17 8.32 3.40
CA ARG A 31 16.15 9.36 3.71
C ARG A 31 17.14 9.63 2.57
N ASP A 32 17.30 8.68 1.67
CA ASP A 32 18.12 8.76 0.46
C ASP A 32 17.44 9.48 -0.71
N TRP A 33 16.15 9.75 -0.60
CA TRP A 33 15.47 10.62 -1.55
C TRP A 33 15.94 12.07 -1.33
N GLN A 34 16.52 12.66 -2.35
CA GLN A 34 17.00 14.03 -2.31
C GLN A 34 15.83 15.02 -2.43
N THR A 35 14.85 14.91 -1.55
CA THR A 35 13.66 15.75 -1.52
C THR A 35 13.59 16.55 -0.22
N ASP A 36 12.89 17.67 -0.26
CA ASP A 36 12.71 18.56 0.90
C ASP A 36 11.44 18.22 1.67
N GLY A 37 10.60 17.31 1.15
CA GLY A 37 9.39 16.86 1.80
C GLY A 37 8.31 16.42 0.82
N THR A 38 7.06 16.46 1.31
CA THR A 38 5.86 16.13 0.54
C THR A 38 5.08 17.39 0.14
N THR A 39 4.08 17.24 -0.73
CA THR A 39 3.22 18.33 -1.22
C THR A 39 2.21 18.86 -0.17
N GLY A 40 2.30 18.46 1.10
CA GLY A 40 1.53 19.07 2.20
C GLY A 40 0.34 18.29 2.72
N TYR A 41 0.11 17.04 2.33
CA TYR A 41 -0.99 16.22 2.89
C TYR A 41 -0.87 16.04 4.41
N SER A 42 0.34 15.87 4.94
CA SER A 42 0.56 15.80 6.39
C SER A 42 0.19 17.10 7.10
N PHE A 43 0.49 18.24 6.49
CA PHE A 43 0.08 19.56 7.01
C PHE A 43 -1.45 19.70 6.98
N MET A 44 -2.09 19.34 5.88
CA MET A 44 -3.55 19.35 5.75
C MET A 44 -4.22 18.51 6.84
N ASN A 45 -3.72 17.30 7.09
CA ASN A 45 -4.22 16.43 8.15
C ASN A 45 -4.05 17.05 9.54
N SER A 46 -2.90 17.68 9.81
CA SER A 46 -2.64 18.35 11.09
C SER A 46 -3.57 19.55 11.30
N VAL A 47 -3.80 20.35 10.27
CA VAL A 47 -4.74 21.48 10.33
C VAL A 47 -6.19 20.99 10.50
N GLY A 48 -6.57 19.92 9.75
CA GLY A 48 -7.88 19.29 9.91
C GLY A 48 -8.12 18.80 11.34
N ALA A 49 -7.12 18.18 11.96
CA ALA A 49 -7.21 17.65 13.31
C ALA A 49 -7.51 18.74 14.37
N LEU A 50 -7.07 19.99 14.16
CA LEU A 50 -7.38 21.10 15.06
C LEU A 50 -8.88 21.43 15.15
N LEU A 51 -9.65 21.03 14.13
CA LEU A 51 -11.10 21.29 14.05
C LEU A 51 -11.94 20.12 14.59
N HIS A 52 -11.31 19.06 15.07
CA HIS A 52 -11.98 17.87 15.57
C HIS A 52 -11.73 17.70 17.07
N ALA A 53 -12.82 17.54 17.83
CA ALA A 53 -12.75 17.17 19.23
C ALA A 53 -12.61 15.65 19.36
N PRO A 54 -11.51 15.10 19.91
CA PRO A 54 -11.31 13.65 20.03
C PRO A 54 -12.44 12.93 20.78
N GLU A 55 -13.07 13.61 21.73
CA GLU A 55 -14.19 13.08 22.52
C GLU A 55 -15.43 12.80 21.67
N GLY A 56 -15.52 13.40 20.47
CA GLY A 56 -16.60 13.19 19.51
C GLY A 56 -16.51 11.85 18.78
N GLU A 57 -15.36 11.18 18.74
CA GLU A 57 -15.15 9.93 17.99
C GLU A 57 -16.11 8.81 18.46
N ALA A 58 -16.09 8.48 19.72
CA ALA A 58 -16.89 7.37 20.26
C ALA A 58 -18.42 7.59 20.14
N PRO A 59 -18.99 8.79 20.41
CA PRO A 59 -20.40 9.05 20.16
C PRO A 59 -20.78 8.95 18.68
N LEU A 60 -19.94 9.49 17.77
CA LEU A 60 -20.21 9.46 16.33
C LEU A 60 -20.11 8.04 15.76
N ALA A 61 -19.14 7.25 16.21
CA ALA A 61 -19.01 5.85 15.82
C ALA A 61 -20.22 5.01 16.26
N ARG A 62 -20.74 5.25 17.47
CA ARG A 62 -21.99 4.62 17.93
C ARG A 62 -23.20 5.02 17.09
N LEU A 63 -23.35 6.32 16.84
CA LEU A 63 -24.44 6.84 15.99
C LEU A 63 -24.36 6.24 14.58
N TRP A 64 -23.16 6.14 14.01
CA TRP A 64 -22.93 5.47 12.73
C TRP A 64 -23.45 4.02 12.74
N ALA A 65 -23.06 3.24 13.76
CA ALA A 65 -23.48 1.85 13.87
C ALA A 65 -25.00 1.74 14.06
N GLU A 66 -25.60 2.61 14.85
CA GLU A 66 -27.04 2.64 15.11
C GLU A 66 -27.85 2.97 13.86
N VAL A 67 -27.44 3.97 13.09
CA VAL A 67 -28.14 4.42 11.88
C VAL A 67 -27.95 3.47 10.70
N THR A 68 -26.75 2.87 10.56
CA THR A 68 -26.38 2.08 9.38
C THR A 68 -26.47 0.58 9.59
N GLY A 69 -26.51 0.11 10.82
CA GLY A 69 -26.37 -1.31 11.17
C GLY A 69 -24.97 -1.90 10.87
N ARG A 70 -23.97 -1.04 10.64
CA ARG A 70 -22.60 -1.44 10.29
C ARG A 70 -21.69 -1.35 11.52
N SER A 71 -20.43 -1.84 11.39
CA SER A 71 -19.46 -1.79 12.49
C SER A 71 -19.16 -0.36 12.92
N ALA A 72 -19.01 -0.16 14.23
CA ALA A 72 -18.47 1.09 14.79
C ALA A 72 -16.94 1.21 14.65
N GLN A 73 -16.28 0.12 14.25
CA GLN A 73 -14.82 0.09 14.06
C GLN A 73 -14.49 0.45 12.61
N PHE A 74 -13.71 1.50 12.43
CA PHE A 74 -13.29 1.97 11.11
C PHE A 74 -12.55 0.89 10.32
N GLU A 75 -11.70 0.10 10.98
CA GLU A 75 -10.91 -0.95 10.36
C GLU A 75 -11.77 -2.05 9.71
N ASP A 76 -12.94 -2.34 10.24
CA ASP A 76 -13.86 -3.31 9.64
C ASP A 76 -14.45 -2.77 8.33
N GLU A 77 -14.81 -1.49 8.33
CA GLU A 77 -15.30 -0.78 7.15
C GLU A 77 -14.20 -0.67 6.08
N GLU A 78 -12.99 -0.32 6.50
CA GLU A 78 -11.84 -0.25 5.61
C GLU A 78 -11.54 -1.61 4.95
N ARG A 79 -11.49 -2.69 5.74
CA ARG A 79 -11.26 -4.04 5.21
C ARG A 79 -12.38 -4.47 4.24
N ALA A 80 -13.63 -4.14 4.55
CA ALA A 80 -14.76 -4.43 3.67
C ALA A 80 -14.63 -3.69 2.34
N ALA A 81 -14.27 -2.41 2.37
CA ALA A 81 -14.02 -1.60 1.18
C ALA A 81 -12.83 -2.14 0.37
N ARG A 82 -11.71 -2.46 1.02
CA ARG A 82 -10.51 -3.02 0.37
C ARG A 82 -10.79 -4.38 -0.31
N ARG A 83 -11.69 -5.21 0.23
CA ARG A 83 -12.12 -6.45 -0.43
C ARG A 83 -12.98 -6.21 -1.67
N ARG A 84 -13.73 -5.13 -1.69
CA ARG A 84 -14.68 -4.80 -2.76
C ARG A 84 -14.00 -4.11 -3.96
N ILE A 85 -13.15 -3.12 -3.69
CA ILE A 85 -12.54 -2.27 -4.72
C ILE A 85 -11.80 -3.06 -5.81
N PRO A 86 -10.94 -4.05 -5.52
CA PRO A 86 -10.25 -4.82 -6.54
C PRO A 86 -11.19 -5.60 -7.47
N LYS A 87 -12.40 -5.90 -7.02
CA LYS A 87 -13.39 -6.65 -7.80
C LYS A 87 -14.28 -5.74 -8.64
N GLU A 88 -14.72 -4.62 -8.07
CA GLU A 88 -15.73 -3.75 -8.66
C GLU A 88 -15.12 -2.63 -9.51
N LEU A 89 -14.02 -2.01 -9.06
CA LEU A 89 -13.45 -0.83 -9.69
C LEU A 89 -12.10 -1.09 -10.38
N LEU A 90 -11.25 -1.94 -9.80
CA LEU A 90 -9.90 -2.20 -10.29
C LEU A 90 -9.74 -3.64 -10.83
N GLY A 91 -10.82 -4.24 -11.32
CA GLY A 91 -10.83 -5.63 -11.76
C GLY A 91 -9.85 -5.92 -12.89
N ALA A 92 -9.66 -5.00 -13.83
CA ALA A 92 -8.72 -5.15 -14.94
C ALA A 92 -7.27 -5.15 -14.42
N ASP A 93 -6.90 -4.17 -13.59
CA ASP A 93 -5.55 -4.04 -13.04
C ASP A 93 -5.22 -5.20 -12.10
N PHE A 94 -6.17 -5.58 -11.24
CA PHE A 94 -6.02 -6.75 -10.38
C PHE A 94 -5.77 -8.04 -11.16
N ASN A 95 -6.53 -8.24 -12.24
CA ASN A 95 -6.35 -9.41 -13.11
C ASN A 95 -4.99 -9.36 -13.83
N ALA A 96 -4.58 -8.20 -14.33
CA ALA A 96 -3.27 -8.04 -14.97
C ALA A 96 -2.13 -8.40 -14.00
N CYS A 97 -2.17 -7.91 -12.76
CA CYS A 97 -1.20 -8.26 -11.72
C CYS A 97 -1.21 -9.77 -11.42
N ALA A 98 -2.39 -10.36 -11.25
CA ALA A 98 -2.50 -11.80 -10.97
C ALA A 98 -1.97 -12.66 -12.12
N HIS A 99 -2.22 -12.26 -13.38
CA HIS A 99 -1.66 -12.95 -14.55
C HIS A 99 -0.14 -12.79 -14.66
N ALA A 100 0.40 -11.61 -14.36
CA ALA A 100 1.85 -11.40 -14.32
C ALA A 100 2.53 -12.33 -13.30
N LEU A 101 2.00 -12.39 -12.06
CA LEU A 101 2.48 -13.32 -11.04
C LEU A 101 2.35 -14.79 -11.46
N HIS A 102 1.24 -15.15 -12.13
CA HIS A 102 1.07 -16.51 -12.65
C HIS A 102 2.05 -16.83 -13.77
N THR A 103 2.42 -15.87 -14.62
CA THR A 103 3.45 -16.06 -15.64
C THR A 103 4.81 -16.32 -15.00
N ILE A 104 5.18 -15.56 -13.94
CA ILE A 104 6.38 -15.81 -13.15
C ILE A 104 6.33 -17.23 -12.54
N ALA A 105 5.22 -17.60 -11.91
CA ALA A 105 5.06 -18.94 -11.35
C ALA A 105 5.26 -20.06 -12.37
N ARG A 106 4.76 -19.87 -13.58
CA ARG A 106 4.86 -20.86 -14.67
C ARG A 106 6.28 -21.01 -15.23
N SER A 107 7.15 -20.03 -15.08
CA SER A 107 8.53 -20.08 -15.59
C SER A 107 9.48 -20.89 -14.72
N ASP A 108 9.11 -21.15 -13.45
CA ASP A 108 9.93 -21.93 -12.50
C ASP A 108 9.27 -23.30 -12.21
N PRO A 109 10.00 -24.42 -12.39
CA PRO A 109 9.51 -25.76 -12.06
C PRO A 109 9.01 -25.93 -10.62
N HIS A 110 9.56 -25.18 -9.67
CA HIS A 110 9.19 -25.28 -8.25
C HIS A 110 7.91 -24.53 -7.89
N THR A 111 7.43 -23.65 -8.76
CA THR A 111 6.24 -22.81 -8.50
C THR A 111 5.15 -22.96 -9.57
N ARG A 112 5.40 -23.68 -10.65
CA ARG A 112 4.47 -23.82 -11.78
C ARG A 112 3.12 -24.43 -11.44
N ASP A 113 3.01 -25.09 -10.29
CA ASP A 113 1.75 -25.67 -9.77
C ASP A 113 0.88 -24.63 -9.05
N CYS A 114 1.39 -23.40 -8.83
CA CYS A 114 0.59 -22.30 -8.31
C CYS A 114 -0.50 -21.94 -9.34
N THR A 115 -1.75 -22.16 -8.98
CA THR A 115 -2.85 -21.85 -9.88
C THR A 115 -3.15 -20.35 -9.89
N LEU A 116 -3.65 -19.84 -11.02
CA LEU A 116 -4.10 -18.45 -11.11
C LEU A 116 -5.15 -18.13 -10.03
N LEU A 117 -6.03 -19.09 -9.70
CA LEU A 117 -7.05 -18.90 -8.69
C LEU A 117 -6.48 -18.76 -7.28
N SER A 118 -5.45 -19.55 -6.92
CA SER A 118 -4.77 -19.42 -5.62
C SER A 118 -4.01 -18.10 -5.52
N ILE A 119 -3.32 -17.69 -6.60
CA ILE A 119 -2.64 -16.40 -6.67
C ILE A 119 -3.64 -15.25 -6.49
N ARG A 120 -4.79 -15.27 -7.17
CA ARG A 120 -5.84 -14.26 -7.02
C ARG A 120 -6.38 -14.15 -5.61
N ARG A 121 -6.62 -15.29 -4.93
CA ARG A 121 -7.10 -15.28 -3.54
C ARG A 121 -6.08 -14.66 -2.59
N VAL A 122 -4.83 -15.09 -2.71
CA VAL A 122 -3.73 -14.61 -1.86
C VAL A 122 -3.45 -13.12 -2.12
N LEU A 123 -3.37 -12.71 -3.38
CA LEU A 123 -3.15 -11.32 -3.75
C LEU A 123 -4.28 -10.41 -3.23
N ALA A 124 -5.54 -10.85 -3.34
CA ALA A 124 -6.67 -10.10 -2.82
C ALA A 124 -6.58 -9.89 -1.30
N GLU A 125 -6.23 -10.93 -0.55
CA GLU A 125 -6.11 -10.80 0.90
C GLU A 125 -4.87 -10.00 1.30
N LEU A 126 -3.76 -10.13 0.58
CA LEU A 126 -2.57 -9.31 0.78
C LEU A 126 -2.89 -7.81 0.61
N LEU A 127 -3.64 -7.44 -0.42
CA LEU A 127 -4.07 -6.04 -0.64
C LEU A 127 -4.98 -5.52 0.50
N VAL A 128 -5.78 -6.37 1.12
CA VAL A 128 -6.61 -6.01 2.28
C VAL A 128 -5.74 -5.63 3.48
N GLN A 129 -4.64 -6.37 3.70
CA GLN A 129 -3.75 -6.18 4.84
C GLN A 129 -2.66 -5.12 4.60
N PHE A 130 -2.54 -4.58 3.38
CA PHE A 130 -1.46 -3.67 2.99
C PHE A 130 -1.73 -2.24 3.48
N PRO A 131 -0.97 -1.71 4.46
CA PRO A 131 -1.34 -0.45 5.14
C PRO A 131 -0.84 0.82 4.46
N VAL A 132 0.04 0.70 3.44
CA VAL A 132 0.62 1.83 2.72
C VAL A 132 0.29 1.77 1.23
N TYR A 133 0.50 2.85 0.50
CA TYR A 133 0.22 2.88 -0.93
C TYR A 133 1.11 1.90 -1.72
N ARG A 134 2.42 1.86 -1.43
CA ARG A 134 3.38 0.93 -2.05
C ARG A 134 4.67 0.83 -1.25
N THR A 135 5.41 -0.26 -1.46
CA THR A 135 6.81 -0.41 -1.09
C THR A 135 7.72 -0.08 -2.28
N TYR A 136 9.01 0.10 -2.01
CA TYR A 136 10.02 0.47 -3.00
C TYR A 136 11.13 -0.57 -3.01
N ALA A 137 11.01 -1.56 -3.91
CA ALA A 137 12.07 -2.52 -4.16
C ALA A 137 12.83 -2.17 -5.44
N ASP A 138 14.13 -2.44 -5.46
CA ASP A 138 14.99 -2.33 -6.62
C ASP A 138 15.74 -3.64 -6.88
N ALA A 139 16.76 -3.64 -7.73
CA ALA A 139 17.58 -4.82 -8.02
C ALA A 139 18.31 -5.40 -6.79
N ARG A 140 18.39 -4.66 -5.67
CA ARG A 140 18.95 -5.11 -4.39
C ARG A 140 17.89 -5.67 -3.43
N GLY A 141 16.64 -5.69 -3.85
CA GLY A 141 15.50 -6.07 -3.04
C GLY A 141 14.88 -4.89 -2.27
N ARG A 142 14.19 -5.20 -1.17
CA ARG A 142 13.54 -4.21 -0.30
C ARG A 142 14.53 -3.56 0.65
N ASN A 143 14.32 -2.29 0.95
CA ASN A 143 14.99 -1.65 2.08
C ASN A 143 14.49 -2.23 3.43
N ALA A 144 15.17 -1.90 4.53
CA ALA A 144 14.89 -2.48 5.86
C ALA A 144 13.46 -2.16 6.38
N SER A 145 12.95 -0.94 6.10
CA SER A 145 11.61 -0.53 6.54
C SER A 145 10.53 -1.26 5.76
N ASP A 146 10.68 -1.37 4.44
CA ASP A 146 9.73 -2.11 3.59
C ASP A 146 9.76 -3.61 3.89
N ALA A 147 10.93 -4.17 4.21
CA ALA A 147 11.06 -5.55 4.62
C ALA A 147 10.37 -5.82 5.98
N ALA A 148 10.44 -4.89 6.93
CA ALA A 148 9.72 -4.98 8.20
C ALA A 148 8.21 -4.93 7.97
N LEU A 149 7.73 -3.94 7.22
CA LEU A 149 6.33 -3.81 6.84
C LEU A 149 5.79 -5.08 6.18
N MET A 150 6.51 -5.61 5.19
CA MET A 150 6.06 -6.82 4.47
C MET A 150 6.00 -8.04 5.37
N ARG A 151 6.90 -8.20 6.34
CA ARG A 151 6.79 -9.30 7.33
C ARG A 151 5.46 -9.23 8.10
N GLU A 152 5.04 -8.05 8.53
CA GLU A 152 3.77 -7.84 9.23
C GLU A 152 2.58 -8.12 8.32
N VAL A 153 2.60 -7.59 7.08
CA VAL A 153 1.56 -7.82 6.07
C VAL A 153 1.43 -9.31 5.73
N VAL A 154 2.56 -10.00 5.52
CA VAL A 154 2.57 -11.45 5.22
C VAL A 154 2.02 -12.25 6.40
N ALA A 155 2.40 -11.92 7.64
CA ALA A 155 1.88 -12.57 8.83
C ALA A 155 0.36 -12.38 8.98
N ALA A 156 -0.12 -11.15 8.81
CA ALA A 156 -1.55 -10.84 8.85
C ALA A 156 -2.33 -11.55 7.73
N THR A 157 -1.78 -11.57 6.51
CA THR A 157 -2.35 -12.28 5.36
C THR A 157 -2.41 -13.79 5.60
N ALA A 158 -1.33 -14.38 6.13
CA ALA A 158 -1.27 -15.81 6.43
C ALA A 158 -2.33 -16.27 7.44
N ALA A 159 -2.69 -15.39 8.38
CA ALA A 159 -3.74 -15.66 9.36
C ALA A 159 -5.14 -15.75 8.72
N GLN A 160 -5.35 -15.08 7.58
CA GLN A 160 -6.62 -15.05 6.84
C GLN A 160 -6.64 -16.05 5.67
N CYS A 161 -5.48 -16.50 5.21
CA CYS A 161 -5.37 -17.44 4.10
C CYS A 161 -5.72 -18.87 4.52
N ARG A 162 -6.26 -19.63 3.58
CA ARG A 162 -6.41 -21.10 3.73
C ARG A 162 -5.01 -21.71 3.92
N PRO A 163 -4.86 -22.76 4.72
CA PRO A 163 -3.58 -23.45 4.88
C PRO A 163 -2.91 -23.84 3.56
N ALA A 164 -3.69 -24.31 2.57
CA ALA A 164 -3.20 -24.68 1.25
C ALA A 164 -2.68 -23.50 0.39
N ASP A 165 -3.10 -22.28 0.69
CA ASP A 165 -2.67 -21.08 -0.05
C ASP A 165 -1.42 -20.41 0.57
N ARG A 166 -1.00 -20.81 1.77
CA ARG A 166 0.16 -20.22 2.46
C ARG A 166 1.50 -20.35 1.70
N PRO A 167 1.80 -21.48 1.03
CA PRO A 167 3.00 -21.56 0.19
C PRO A 167 2.99 -20.52 -0.94
N VAL A 168 1.82 -20.28 -1.55
CA VAL A 168 1.65 -19.26 -2.61
C VAL A 168 1.93 -17.86 -2.09
N LEU A 169 1.55 -17.57 -0.83
CA LEU A 169 1.86 -16.29 -0.20
C LEU A 169 3.37 -16.07 -0.06
N GLY A 170 4.13 -17.09 0.33
CA GLY A 170 5.59 -17.03 0.40
C GLY A 170 6.23 -16.75 -0.97
N HIS A 171 5.72 -17.36 -2.03
CA HIS A 171 6.18 -17.07 -3.39
C HIS A 171 5.84 -15.64 -3.83
N ILE A 172 4.62 -15.17 -3.59
CA ILE A 172 4.22 -13.79 -3.91
C ILE A 172 5.09 -12.78 -3.16
N ASP A 173 5.39 -13.01 -1.88
CA ASP A 173 6.27 -12.14 -1.10
C ASP A 173 7.67 -12.00 -1.74
N ARG A 174 8.26 -13.12 -2.19
CA ARG A 174 9.53 -13.13 -2.92
C ARG A 174 9.44 -12.34 -4.23
N TRP A 175 8.44 -12.63 -5.05
CA TRP A 175 8.26 -11.99 -6.36
C TRP A 175 7.97 -10.49 -6.27
N LEU A 176 7.37 -10.02 -5.18
CA LEU A 176 7.14 -8.59 -4.92
C LEU A 176 8.39 -7.86 -4.40
N GLY A 177 9.56 -8.37 -4.62
CA GLY A 177 10.83 -7.71 -4.33
C GLY A 177 11.52 -8.20 -3.07
N GLY A 178 11.17 -9.42 -2.61
CA GLY A 178 11.87 -10.09 -1.51
C GLY A 178 13.25 -10.59 -1.90
N GLU A 179 13.42 -11.01 -3.17
CA GLU A 179 14.67 -11.55 -3.69
C GLU A 179 14.98 -10.93 -5.06
N PRO A 180 16.24 -10.58 -5.34
CA PRO A 180 16.61 -10.15 -6.68
C PRO A 180 16.38 -11.32 -7.67
N PRO A 181 16.05 -11.05 -8.93
CA PRO A 181 16.02 -12.08 -9.96
C PRO A 181 17.42 -12.67 -10.17
N ASP A 182 17.51 -13.99 -10.32
CA ASP A 182 18.73 -14.69 -10.71
C ASP A 182 19.19 -14.30 -12.11
#